data_ef5f598c07493209860b84aac4654af5
#
_entry.id   ef5f598c07493209860b84aac4654af5
#
_cell.length_a   1.000
_cell.length_b   1.000
_cell.length_c   1.000
_cell.angle_alpha   90.00
_cell.angle_beta   90.00
_cell.angle_gamma   90.00
#
_symmetry.space_group_name_H-M   'P 1'
#
loop_
_entity.id
_entity.type
_entity.pdbx_description
1 polymer ?
#
loop_
_entity_poly.entity_id
_entity_poly.type
_entity_poly.pdbx_seq_one_letter_code
_entity_poly.pdbx_strand_id
1 'polypeptide(L)'
;MKKFFIVTMATALVLSVFFASGSVSTASADESKVLEFNTMVGVPRPFTRNNGNAIRGVDGGGLPWVIEFGKGKLSPNGKVDVLVKGLVFDPNDQGAIDAGVAGRNTVPNFKVIVSCLSKDENGNVITSNVSTGLFPADEAGNAHIKDAINLPQPCIAPILFVTSPTGLWFASTGF
;
A
#
# COMPACT_ATOMS: atom_id res chain seq x y z
N MET A 1 55.94 -82.11 -12.06
CA MET A 1 54.69 -81.66 -11.41
C MET A 1 54.92 -80.23 -10.84
N LYS A 2 54.53 -79.21 -11.58
CA LYS A 2 54.73 -77.80 -11.18
C LYS A 2 53.35 -77.23 -10.85
N LYS A 3 53.13 -76.84 -9.59
CA LYS A 3 51.91 -76.18 -9.14
C LYS A 3 52.01 -74.72 -9.41
N PHE A 4 51.13 -74.20 -10.25
CA PHE A 4 50.96 -72.78 -10.46
C PHE A 4 50.03 -72.24 -9.38
N PHE A 5 50.49 -71.24 -8.62
CA PHE A 5 49.66 -70.45 -7.72
C PHE A 5 49.16 -69.14 -8.48
N ILE A 6 47.89 -69.03 -8.62
CA ILE A 6 47.25 -67.83 -9.15
C ILE A 6 46.92 -66.95 -7.95
N VAL A 7 47.56 -65.78 -7.87
CA VAL A 7 47.25 -64.77 -6.91
C VAL A 7 46.22 -63.81 -7.56
N THR A 8 44.99 -63.86 -7.10
CA THR A 8 43.94 -62.97 -7.48
C THR A 8 44.03 -61.64 -6.65
N MET A 9 44.39 -60.58 -7.30
CA MET A 9 44.48 -59.26 -6.70
C MET A 9 43.08 -58.58 -6.78
N ALA A 10 42.39 -58.47 -5.65
CA ALA A 10 41.11 -57.81 -5.53
C ALA A 10 41.36 -56.31 -5.35
N THR A 11 41.12 -55.52 -6.38
CA THR A 11 41.10 -54.03 -6.33
C THR A 11 39.76 -53.59 -5.79
N ALA A 12 39.75 -53.08 -4.57
CA ALA A 12 38.60 -52.41 -3.97
C ALA A 12 38.50 -50.99 -4.51
N LEU A 13 37.47 -50.74 -5.32
CA LEU A 13 37.12 -49.39 -5.82
C LEU A 13 36.31 -48.68 -4.75
N VAL A 14 36.93 -47.72 -4.02
CA VAL A 14 36.24 -46.87 -3.06
C VAL A 14 35.56 -45.74 -3.85
N LEU A 15 34.24 -45.82 -4.02
CA LEU A 15 33.41 -44.75 -4.59
C LEU A 15 33.18 -43.73 -3.49
N SER A 16 33.91 -42.59 -3.54
CA SER A 16 33.69 -41.44 -2.67
C SER A 16 32.51 -40.63 -3.22
N VAL A 17 31.33 -40.80 -2.61
CA VAL A 17 30.15 -39.95 -2.90
C VAL A 17 30.32 -38.61 -2.19
N PHE A 18 30.72 -37.60 -2.92
CA PHE A 18 30.67 -36.22 -2.44
C PHE A 18 29.21 -35.76 -2.39
N PHE A 19 28.60 -35.72 -1.19
CA PHE A 19 27.39 -34.97 -0.97
C PHE A 19 27.71 -33.46 -1.00
N ALA A 20 27.52 -32.83 -2.14
CA ALA A 20 27.48 -31.38 -2.21
C ALA A 20 26.21 -30.90 -1.48
N SER A 21 26.37 -30.48 -0.22
CA SER A 21 25.33 -29.76 0.52
C SER A 21 25.13 -28.39 -0.15
N GLY A 22 24.31 -28.37 -1.20
CA GLY A 22 23.85 -27.14 -1.77
C GLY A 22 23.00 -26.39 -0.74
N SER A 23 23.52 -25.31 -0.18
CA SER A 23 22.73 -24.34 0.58
C SER A 23 21.66 -23.79 -0.36
N VAL A 24 20.42 -24.27 -0.21
CA VAL A 24 19.26 -23.66 -0.86
C VAL A 24 19.11 -22.30 -0.18
N SER A 25 19.64 -21.24 -0.81
CA SER A 25 19.26 -19.87 -0.44
C SER A 25 17.76 -19.78 -0.68
N THR A 26 16.97 -19.76 0.41
CA THR A 26 15.58 -19.34 0.35
C THR A 26 15.61 -17.88 -0.09
N ALA A 27 15.41 -17.64 -1.39
CA ALA A 27 15.09 -16.32 -1.86
C ALA A 27 13.85 -15.90 -1.04
N SER A 28 13.99 -14.87 -0.21
CA SER A 28 12.84 -14.22 0.38
C SER A 28 11.97 -13.82 -0.80
N ALA A 29 10.79 -14.44 -0.93
CA ALA A 29 9.81 -14.01 -1.90
C ALA A 29 9.57 -12.52 -1.59
N ASP A 30 9.95 -11.65 -2.51
CA ASP A 30 9.61 -10.23 -2.45
C ASP A 30 8.09 -10.19 -2.26
N GLU A 31 7.64 -9.64 -1.12
CA GLU A 31 6.22 -9.69 -0.74
C GLU A 31 5.46 -9.01 -1.88
N SER A 32 4.74 -9.81 -2.68
CA SER A 32 4.05 -9.31 -3.87
C SER A 32 3.23 -8.08 -3.48
N LYS A 33 3.36 -6.98 -4.23
CA LYS A 33 2.72 -5.70 -3.93
C LYS A 33 1.58 -5.48 -4.92
N VAL A 34 0.44 -5.05 -4.44
CA VAL A 34 -0.66 -4.59 -5.30
C VAL A 34 -0.41 -3.16 -5.72
N LEU A 35 0.10 -2.34 -4.79
CA LEU A 35 0.52 -0.97 -5.04
C LEU A 35 1.67 -0.60 -4.09
N GLU A 36 2.67 0.09 -4.61
CA GLU A 36 3.68 0.81 -3.85
C GLU A 36 3.81 2.21 -4.42
N PHE A 37 3.89 3.22 -3.56
CA PHE A 37 3.99 4.61 -3.96
C PHE A 37 4.86 5.39 -2.97
N ASN A 38 5.46 6.46 -3.43
CA ASN A 38 6.26 7.39 -2.64
C ASN A 38 5.87 8.85 -2.85
N THR A 39 4.68 9.07 -3.41
CA THR A 39 4.07 10.39 -3.55
C THR A 39 2.56 10.29 -3.47
N MET A 40 1.93 11.36 -2.94
CA MET A 40 0.50 11.60 -2.95
C MET A 40 0.24 13.06 -3.29
N VAL A 41 -0.96 13.37 -3.74
CA VAL A 41 -1.37 14.74 -4.04
C VAL A 41 -2.52 15.11 -3.12
N GLY A 42 -2.43 16.28 -2.49
CA GLY A 42 -3.52 16.87 -1.70
C GLY A 42 -4.71 17.25 -2.57
N VAL A 43 -5.92 17.30 -1.99
CA VAL A 43 -7.13 17.63 -2.73
C VAL A 43 -7.09 19.08 -3.22
N PRO A 44 -7.06 19.32 -4.53
CA PRO A 44 -7.14 20.67 -5.08
C PRO A 44 -8.60 21.15 -5.17
N ARG A 45 -8.81 22.45 -5.29
CA ARG A 45 -10.13 23.08 -5.29
C ARG A 45 -11.16 22.47 -6.25
N PRO A 46 -10.84 22.06 -7.50
CA PRO A 46 -11.82 21.43 -8.37
C PRO A 46 -12.41 20.12 -7.85
N PHE A 47 -11.72 19.45 -6.92
CA PHE A 47 -12.14 18.17 -6.32
C PHE A 47 -12.66 18.33 -4.89
N THR A 48 -12.74 19.54 -4.35
CA THR A 48 -13.37 19.73 -3.05
C THR A 48 -14.87 19.42 -3.14
N ARG A 49 -15.44 18.92 -2.05
CA ARG A 49 -16.82 18.41 -1.96
C ARG A 49 -17.87 19.27 -2.64
N ASN A 50 -17.76 20.58 -2.53
CA ASN A 50 -18.75 21.52 -3.07
C ASN A 50 -18.73 21.61 -4.60
N ASN A 51 -17.74 21.03 -5.28
CA ASN A 51 -17.62 21.05 -6.74
C ASN A 51 -18.15 19.76 -7.42
N GLY A 52 -18.59 18.76 -6.66
CA GLY A 52 -19.26 17.57 -7.19
C GLY A 52 -18.34 16.60 -7.96
N ASN A 53 -17.01 16.72 -7.84
CA ASN A 53 -16.04 15.92 -8.59
C ASN A 53 -15.50 14.77 -7.72
N ALA A 54 -16.36 13.86 -7.28
CA ALA A 54 -15.95 12.66 -6.57
C ALA A 54 -15.07 11.75 -7.45
N ILE A 55 -14.01 11.19 -6.87
CA ILE A 55 -13.20 10.17 -7.54
C ILE A 55 -13.66 8.79 -7.05
N ARG A 56 -14.20 7.97 -7.95
CA ARG A 56 -14.73 6.63 -7.63
C ARG A 56 -15.71 6.64 -6.44
N GLY A 57 -16.55 7.68 -6.37
CA GLY A 57 -17.55 7.84 -5.32
C GLY A 57 -16.99 8.34 -3.98
N VAL A 58 -15.71 8.72 -3.91
CA VAL A 58 -15.11 9.34 -2.72
C VAL A 58 -15.01 10.84 -2.94
N ASP A 59 -15.74 11.61 -2.13
CA ASP A 59 -15.74 13.07 -2.18
C ASP A 59 -14.48 13.65 -1.52
N GLY A 60 -13.98 14.77 -2.06
CA GLY A 60 -12.90 15.52 -1.46
C GLY A 60 -13.30 16.28 -0.20
N GLY A 61 -12.31 16.74 0.55
CA GLY A 61 -12.50 17.65 1.68
C GLY A 61 -13.22 18.95 1.27
N GLY A 62 -13.78 19.67 2.25
CA GLY A 62 -14.54 20.89 1.97
C GLY A 62 -13.69 22.07 1.48
N LEU A 63 -12.41 22.07 1.82
CA LEU A 63 -11.39 23.04 1.39
C LEU A 63 -10.18 22.28 0.81
N PRO A 64 -9.32 22.95 0.02
CA PRO A 64 -8.09 22.36 -0.49
C PRO A 64 -7.12 21.95 0.62
N TRP A 65 -6.41 20.85 0.38
CA TRP A 65 -5.35 20.35 1.23
C TRP A 65 -4.05 20.21 0.42
N VAL A 66 -2.95 20.39 1.09
CA VAL A 66 -1.60 20.11 0.58
C VAL A 66 -0.95 19.04 1.40
N ILE A 67 0.03 18.37 0.83
CA ILE A 67 0.82 17.33 1.49
C ILE A 67 2.30 17.56 1.18
N GLU A 68 3.14 17.47 2.19
CA GLU A 68 4.59 17.54 2.02
C GLU A 68 5.14 16.21 1.51
N PHE A 69 4.66 15.11 2.09
CA PHE A 69 5.17 13.78 1.79
C PHE A 69 4.12 12.69 2.06
N GLY A 70 3.98 11.78 1.11
CA GLY A 70 3.14 10.60 1.27
C GLY A 70 3.77 9.38 0.60
N LYS A 71 3.93 8.29 1.35
CA LYS A 71 4.39 7.00 0.82
C LYS A 71 3.62 5.85 1.45
N GLY A 72 3.61 4.74 0.76
CA GLY A 72 3.01 3.54 1.34
C GLY A 72 3.00 2.35 0.41
N LYS A 73 2.40 1.28 0.90
CA LYS A 73 2.20 0.04 0.16
C LYS A 73 0.88 -0.62 0.52
N LEU A 74 0.35 -1.34 -0.45
CA LEU A 74 -0.79 -2.23 -0.33
C LEU A 74 -0.35 -3.62 -0.76
N SER A 75 -0.48 -4.61 0.11
CA SER A 75 -0.15 -6.00 -0.18
C SER A 75 -1.40 -6.78 -0.63
N PRO A 76 -1.27 -7.90 -1.37
CA PRO A 76 -2.41 -8.72 -1.82
C PRO A 76 -3.26 -9.30 -0.70
N ASN A 77 -2.67 -9.48 0.48
CA ASN A 77 -3.37 -9.94 1.69
C ASN A 77 -4.10 -8.82 2.44
N GLY A 78 -4.22 -7.61 1.83
CA GLY A 78 -4.93 -6.48 2.40
C GLY A 78 -4.14 -5.67 3.43
N LYS A 79 -2.86 -5.96 3.66
CA LYS A 79 -2.03 -5.09 4.53
C LYS A 79 -1.84 -3.74 3.88
N VAL A 80 -2.17 -2.68 4.62
CA VAL A 80 -2.01 -1.26 4.28
C VAL A 80 -0.94 -0.67 5.22
N ASP A 81 0.05 -0.01 4.65
CA ASP A 81 1.07 0.75 5.40
C ASP A 81 1.27 2.09 4.68
N VAL A 82 0.75 3.19 5.25
CA VAL A 82 0.76 4.52 4.67
C VAL A 82 1.31 5.52 5.68
N LEU A 83 2.37 6.21 5.31
CA LEU A 83 2.95 7.30 6.06
C LEU A 83 2.69 8.61 5.33
N VAL A 84 2.07 9.57 6.01
CA VAL A 84 1.88 10.95 5.52
C VAL A 84 2.53 11.95 6.45
N LYS A 85 3.04 13.04 5.86
CA LYS A 85 3.58 14.20 6.57
C LYS A 85 3.10 15.47 5.92
N GLY A 86 2.82 16.48 6.75
CA GLY A 86 2.41 17.80 6.29
C GLY A 86 1.09 17.78 5.54
N LEU A 87 0.15 16.87 5.85
CA LEU A 87 -1.18 16.86 5.26
C LEU A 87 -2.07 17.85 6.00
N VAL A 88 -2.14 19.07 5.47
CA VAL A 88 -2.78 20.23 6.09
C VAL A 88 -3.65 20.98 5.09
N PHE A 89 -4.55 21.85 5.58
CA PHE A 89 -5.24 22.79 4.70
C PHE A 89 -4.24 23.64 3.94
N ASP A 90 -4.53 23.90 2.65
CA ASP A 90 -3.65 24.72 1.81
C ASP A 90 -3.45 26.10 2.46
N PRO A 91 -2.20 26.48 2.81
CA PRO A 91 -1.92 27.76 3.45
C PRO A 91 -2.19 28.96 2.56
N ASN A 92 -2.31 28.76 1.24
CA ASN A 92 -2.55 29.81 0.26
C ASN A 92 -4.03 29.89 -0.19
N ASP A 93 -4.88 28.98 0.28
CA ASP A 93 -6.31 29.02 -0.05
C ASP A 93 -7.03 30.07 0.79
N GLN A 94 -7.70 31.01 0.12
CA GLN A 94 -8.40 32.11 0.80
C GLN A 94 -9.48 31.60 1.75
N GLY A 95 -10.21 30.54 1.38
CA GLY A 95 -11.23 29.97 2.26
C GLY A 95 -10.64 29.32 3.51
N ALA A 96 -9.44 28.75 3.43
CA ALA A 96 -8.73 28.21 4.60
C ALA A 96 -8.19 29.33 5.49
N ILE A 97 -7.72 30.44 4.89
CA ILE A 97 -7.27 31.64 5.61
C ILE A 97 -8.44 32.27 6.36
N ASP A 98 -9.57 32.51 5.68
CA ASP A 98 -10.76 33.12 6.26
C ASP A 98 -11.37 32.27 7.37
N ALA A 99 -11.26 30.95 7.26
CA ALA A 99 -11.69 30.00 8.29
C ALA A 99 -10.69 29.87 9.45
N GLY A 100 -9.49 30.45 9.36
CA GLY A 100 -8.44 30.37 10.38
C GLY A 100 -7.81 28.98 10.51
N VAL A 101 -7.84 28.17 9.45
CA VAL A 101 -7.30 26.78 9.45
C VAL A 101 -6.11 26.58 8.50
N ALA A 102 -5.73 27.60 7.73
CA ALA A 102 -4.65 27.55 6.77
C ALA A 102 -3.34 27.01 7.39
N GLY A 103 -2.69 26.06 6.71
CA GLY A 103 -1.44 25.46 7.15
C GLY A 103 -1.55 24.52 8.36
N ARG A 104 -2.76 24.13 8.78
CA ARG A 104 -2.96 23.21 9.92
C ARG A 104 -3.87 22.05 9.55
N ASN A 105 -3.68 20.93 10.22
CA ASN A 105 -4.68 19.87 10.30
C ASN A 105 -5.57 20.09 11.53
N THR A 106 -6.88 20.06 11.32
CA THR A 106 -7.90 20.16 12.40
C THR A 106 -8.62 18.83 12.65
N VAL A 107 -8.23 17.77 11.94
CA VAL A 107 -8.87 16.45 12.00
C VAL A 107 -7.98 15.50 12.80
N PRO A 108 -8.39 15.06 14.00
CA PRO A 108 -7.52 14.34 14.92
C PRO A 108 -7.20 12.90 14.50
N ASN A 109 -7.95 12.35 13.55
CA ASN A 109 -7.73 11.00 13.05
C ASN A 109 -7.90 10.94 11.53
N PHE A 110 -7.02 10.18 10.88
CA PHE A 110 -7.15 9.81 9.48
C PHE A 110 -7.46 8.32 9.34
N LYS A 111 -8.04 7.95 8.20
CA LYS A 111 -8.11 6.56 7.71
C LYS A 111 -7.70 6.52 6.25
N VAL A 112 -7.41 5.32 5.75
CA VAL A 112 -7.19 5.09 4.32
C VAL A 112 -8.42 4.41 3.74
N ILE A 113 -8.94 4.94 2.61
CA ILE A 113 -9.86 4.23 1.73
C ILE A 113 -9.04 3.67 0.57
N VAL A 114 -9.16 2.37 0.34
CA VAL A 114 -8.63 1.68 -0.84
C VAL A 114 -9.77 1.49 -1.81
N SER A 115 -9.67 2.11 -2.97
CA SER A 115 -10.63 2.01 -4.06
C SER A 115 -10.09 1.11 -5.17
N CYS A 116 -10.76 0.01 -5.44
CA CYS A 116 -10.42 -0.93 -6.50
C CYS A 116 -11.50 -0.95 -7.58
N LEU A 117 -11.12 -1.15 -8.84
CA LEU A 117 -12.02 -1.72 -9.81
C LEU A 117 -12.06 -3.23 -9.54
N SER A 118 -13.26 -3.78 -9.41
CA SER A 118 -13.51 -5.17 -9.07
C SER A 118 -14.66 -5.73 -9.92
N LYS A 119 -15.14 -6.91 -9.60
CA LYS A 119 -16.30 -7.53 -10.25
C LYS A 119 -17.35 -7.89 -9.21
N ASP A 120 -18.61 -7.71 -9.57
CA ASP A 120 -19.73 -8.24 -8.82
C ASP A 120 -19.93 -9.76 -9.09
N GLU A 121 -20.92 -10.39 -8.43
CA GLU A 121 -21.25 -11.80 -8.58
C GLU A 121 -21.68 -12.15 -10.02
N ASN A 122 -22.12 -11.18 -10.81
CA ASN A 122 -22.53 -11.34 -12.20
C ASN A 122 -21.37 -11.08 -13.18
N GLY A 123 -20.18 -10.74 -12.69
CA GLY A 123 -19.00 -10.43 -13.50
C GLY A 123 -18.94 -8.98 -14.03
N ASN A 124 -19.88 -8.10 -13.66
CA ASN A 124 -19.85 -6.70 -14.05
C ASN A 124 -18.75 -5.94 -13.32
N VAL A 125 -18.12 -5.00 -14.01
CA VAL A 125 -17.12 -4.14 -13.39
C VAL A 125 -17.79 -3.16 -12.42
N ILE A 126 -17.32 -3.15 -11.19
CA ILE A 126 -17.79 -2.26 -10.13
C ILE A 126 -16.61 -1.52 -9.48
N THR A 127 -16.90 -0.37 -8.88
CA THR A 127 -15.96 0.26 -7.93
C THR A 127 -16.25 -0.27 -6.53
N SER A 128 -15.22 -0.82 -5.89
CA SER A 128 -15.30 -1.30 -4.51
C SER A 128 -14.35 -0.48 -3.63
N ASN A 129 -14.92 0.15 -2.60
CA ASN A 129 -14.22 0.98 -1.63
C ASN A 129 -14.20 0.30 -0.26
N VAL A 130 -13.01 0.02 0.26
CA VAL A 130 -12.82 -0.57 1.60
C VAL A 130 -11.92 0.34 2.41
N SER A 131 -12.09 0.38 3.73
CA SER A 131 -11.35 1.32 4.57
C SER A 131 -10.66 0.66 5.75
N THR A 132 -9.55 1.26 6.18
CA THR A 132 -8.90 0.97 7.47
C THR A 132 -9.72 1.48 8.64
N GLY A 133 -9.31 1.15 9.87
CA GLY A 133 -9.67 1.86 11.08
C GLY A 133 -9.13 3.30 11.09
N LEU A 134 -9.36 3.98 12.21
CA LEU A 134 -8.91 5.36 12.43
C LEU A 134 -7.51 5.37 13.09
N PHE A 135 -6.66 6.27 12.65
CA PHE A 135 -5.30 6.44 13.17
C PHE A 135 -5.05 7.90 13.55
N PRO A 136 -4.36 8.16 14.67
CA PRO A 136 -4.08 9.51 15.11
C PRO A 136 -3.31 10.32 14.08
N ALA A 137 -3.70 11.58 13.91
CA ALA A 137 -3.01 12.59 13.13
C ALA A 137 -2.76 13.82 13.99
N ASP A 138 -1.56 14.38 13.91
CA ASP A 138 -1.22 15.60 14.65
C ASP A 138 -1.65 16.87 13.90
N GLU A 139 -1.53 18.04 14.54
CA GLU A 139 -1.88 19.33 13.93
C GLU A 139 -0.99 19.70 12.73
N ALA A 140 0.22 19.14 12.65
CA ALA A 140 1.10 19.28 11.50
C ALA A 140 0.72 18.34 10.34
N GLY A 141 -0.33 17.53 10.49
CA GLY A 141 -0.81 16.61 9.46
C GLY A 141 0.06 15.35 9.29
N ASN A 142 0.75 14.93 10.33
CA ASN A 142 1.53 13.70 10.31
C ASN A 142 0.69 12.54 10.83
N ALA A 143 0.70 11.41 10.13
CA ALA A 143 0.06 10.17 10.53
C ALA A 143 0.78 8.95 9.95
N HIS A 144 0.72 7.83 10.68
CA HIS A 144 1.17 6.53 10.20
C HIS A 144 0.03 5.53 10.34
N ILE A 145 -0.52 5.10 9.20
CA ILE A 145 -1.70 4.24 9.11
C ILE A 145 -1.23 2.84 8.75
N LYS A 146 -1.34 1.90 9.69
CA LYS A 146 -1.00 0.49 9.52
C LYS A 146 -2.18 -0.37 9.90
N ASP A 147 -2.74 -1.09 8.92
CA ASP A 147 -3.91 -1.92 9.13
C ASP A 147 -3.95 -3.11 8.17
N ALA A 148 -4.94 -3.97 8.36
CA ALA A 148 -5.29 -5.03 7.43
C ALA A 148 -6.78 -4.95 7.10
N ILE A 149 -7.10 -4.90 5.81
CA ILE A 149 -8.47 -4.79 5.29
C ILE A 149 -8.83 -6.02 4.45
N ASN A 150 -10.11 -6.29 4.30
CA ASN A 150 -10.58 -7.28 3.34
C ASN A 150 -10.53 -6.67 1.94
N LEU A 151 -9.40 -6.89 1.25
CA LEU A 151 -9.20 -6.36 -0.09
C LEU A 151 -10.12 -7.07 -1.10
N PRO A 152 -10.91 -6.34 -1.91
CA PRO A 152 -11.75 -6.97 -2.94
C PRO A 152 -10.90 -7.73 -3.96
N GLN A 153 -11.43 -8.84 -4.48
CA GLN A 153 -10.76 -9.68 -5.46
C GLN A 153 -11.60 -9.80 -6.74
N PRO A 154 -11.07 -9.39 -7.89
CA PRO A 154 -9.78 -8.74 -8.10
C PRO A 154 -9.76 -7.29 -7.59
N CYS A 155 -8.57 -6.78 -7.23
CA CYS A 155 -8.34 -5.35 -7.00
C CYS A 155 -7.50 -4.80 -8.15
N ILE A 156 -8.14 -4.14 -9.10
CA ILE A 156 -7.50 -3.62 -10.31
C ILE A 156 -7.38 -2.11 -10.19
N ALA A 157 -6.23 -1.56 -10.61
CA ALA A 157 -5.92 -0.14 -10.60
C ALA A 157 -6.29 0.53 -9.25
N PRO A 158 -5.73 0.08 -8.12
CA PRO A 158 -6.06 0.61 -6.81
C PRO A 158 -5.69 2.08 -6.70
N ILE A 159 -6.55 2.86 -6.04
CA ILE A 159 -6.27 4.22 -5.57
C ILE A 159 -6.39 4.20 -4.05
N LEU A 160 -5.40 4.77 -3.36
CA LEU A 160 -5.47 4.98 -1.92
C LEU A 160 -5.77 6.45 -1.64
N PHE A 161 -6.77 6.68 -0.79
CA PHE A 161 -7.13 8.00 -0.30
C PHE A 161 -6.85 8.09 1.20
N VAL A 162 -6.12 9.10 1.64
CA VAL A 162 -6.10 9.50 3.06
C VAL A 162 -7.30 10.40 3.30
N THR A 163 -8.15 10.02 4.27
CA THR A 163 -9.46 10.64 4.43
C THR A 163 -9.74 11.04 5.88
N SER A 164 -10.76 11.89 6.04
CA SER A 164 -11.41 12.12 7.34
C SER A 164 -12.06 10.83 7.88
N PRO A 165 -12.45 10.79 9.16
CA PRO A 165 -13.28 9.71 9.71
C PRO A 165 -14.59 9.49 8.92
N THR A 166 -15.17 10.53 8.35
CA THR A 166 -16.40 10.47 7.54
C THR A 166 -16.17 10.05 6.09
N GLY A 167 -14.91 9.91 5.64
CA GLY A 167 -14.59 9.44 4.30
C GLY A 167 -14.33 10.52 3.25
N LEU A 168 -14.21 11.79 3.64
CA LEU A 168 -13.79 12.86 2.73
C LEU A 168 -12.28 12.79 2.51
N TRP A 169 -11.80 12.70 1.26
CA TRP A 169 -10.38 12.55 1.00
C TRP A 169 -9.64 13.89 1.05
N PHE A 170 -8.42 13.84 1.59
CA PHE A 170 -7.49 14.96 1.74
C PHE A 170 -6.26 14.80 0.86
N ALA A 171 -5.82 13.54 0.64
CA ALA A 171 -4.75 13.21 -0.29
C ALA A 171 -5.04 11.88 -0.99
N SER A 172 -4.55 11.73 -2.22
CA SER A 172 -4.70 10.49 -2.99
C SER A 172 -3.43 10.11 -3.74
N THR A 173 -3.32 8.80 -4.07
CA THR A 173 -2.36 8.26 -5.04
C THR A 173 -2.94 8.32 -6.44
N GLY A 174 -2.07 8.30 -7.46
CA GLY A 174 -2.48 8.02 -8.84
C GLY A 174 -3.24 9.17 -9.52
N PHE A 175 -2.51 10.14 -10.00
CA PHE A 175 -2.90 11.10 -11.02
C PHE A 175 -2.06 10.84 -12.29
#